data_90f277a8bb4130be16c8a835fc0cc226
#
_entry.id   90f277a8bb4130be16c8a835fc0cc226
#
_cell.length_a   1.000
_cell.length_b   1.000
_cell.length_c   1.000
_cell.angle_alpha   90.00
_cell.angle_beta   90.00
_cell.angle_gamma   90.00
#
_symmetry.space_group_name_H-M   'P 1'
#
loop_
_entity.id
_entity.type
_entity.pdbx_description
1 polymer ?
#
loop_
_entity_poly.entity_id
_entity_poly.type
_entity_poly.pdbx_seq_one_letter_code
_entity_poly.pdbx_strand_id
1 'polypeptide(L)'
;MGEPRPEKIAVVAEVQEKFSNAEAVILTEYRGLDVTDMAVLRAAMKQAGGEYKVYKNTLVRVAAKELNLEIEELLVGPTAIAFTGTRPDGSSGDPVSIAKALTNFAKDHEDLIIKGGVLEGALL
;
A
#
# COMPACT_ATOMS: atom_id res chain seq x y z
N MET A 1 8.22 17.75 23.88
CA MET A 1 7.99 17.30 22.52
C MET A 1 6.95 18.15 21.84
N GLY A 2 7.25 18.62 20.69
CA GLY A 2 6.31 19.41 19.93
C GLY A 2 5.23 18.57 19.28
N GLU A 3 4.25 19.25 18.72
CA GLU A 3 3.21 18.62 17.93
C GLU A 3 3.78 18.11 16.61
N PRO A 4 3.14 17.13 15.96
CA PRO A 4 3.57 16.66 14.64
C PRO A 4 3.61 17.81 13.65
N ARG A 5 4.54 17.74 12.73
CA ARG A 5 4.63 18.75 11.67
C ARG A 5 3.41 18.65 10.76
N PRO A 6 2.97 19.78 10.15
CA PRO A 6 1.81 19.76 9.26
C PRO A 6 1.91 18.73 8.14
N GLU A 7 3.08 18.53 7.54
CA GLU A 7 3.25 17.54 6.49
C GLU A 7 3.06 16.10 6.99
N LYS A 8 3.41 15.82 8.24
CA LYS A 8 3.18 14.50 8.83
C LYS A 8 1.69 14.27 9.09
N ILE A 9 1.00 15.32 9.57
CA ILE A 9 -0.45 15.26 9.78
C ILE A 9 -1.14 15.00 8.45
N ALA A 10 -0.71 15.68 7.38
CA ALA A 10 -1.28 15.51 6.05
C ALA A 10 -1.08 14.08 5.53
N VAL A 11 0.10 13.49 5.77
CA VAL A 11 0.37 12.11 5.34
C VAL A 11 -0.48 11.11 6.11
N VAL A 12 -0.62 11.28 7.41
CA VAL A 12 -1.47 10.41 8.24
C VAL A 12 -2.92 10.48 7.74
N ALA A 13 -3.42 11.69 7.47
CA ALA A 13 -4.77 11.87 6.96
C ALA A 13 -4.94 11.22 5.58
N GLU A 14 -3.94 11.33 4.71
CA GLU A 14 -3.96 10.67 3.40
C GLU A 14 -4.04 9.15 3.54
N VAL A 15 -3.23 8.57 4.41
CA VAL A 15 -3.23 7.13 4.64
C VAL A 15 -4.58 6.67 5.17
N GLN A 16 -5.15 7.40 6.12
CA GLN A 16 -6.47 7.08 6.68
C GLN A 16 -7.56 7.12 5.62
N GLU A 17 -7.54 8.16 4.77
CA GLU A 17 -8.51 8.29 3.70
C GLU A 17 -8.39 7.13 2.71
N LYS A 18 -7.17 6.77 2.32
CA LYS A 18 -6.95 5.67 1.39
C LYS A 18 -7.36 4.32 1.97
N PHE A 19 -7.07 4.08 3.24
CA PHE A 19 -7.49 2.86 3.92
C PHE A 19 -9.02 2.76 4.01
N SER A 20 -9.69 3.90 4.27
CA SER A 20 -11.14 3.92 4.41
C SER A 20 -11.86 3.76 3.08
N ASN A 21 -11.29 4.31 2.00
CA ASN A 21 -11.92 4.31 0.68
C ASN A 21 -11.52 3.12 -0.18
N ALA A 22 -10.40 2.47 0.11
CA ALA A 22 -9.94 1.34 -0.67
C ALA A 22 -10.71 0.07 -0.30
N GLU A 23 -11.07 -0.70 -1.29
CA GLU A 23 -11.70 -2.00 -1.10
C GLU A 23 -10.70 -2.99 -0.50
N ALA A 24 -9.44 -2.88 -0.92
CA ALA A 24 -8.36 -3.70 -0.37
C ALA A 24 -7.08 -2.88 -0.26
N VAL A 25 -6.26 -3.24 0.72
CA VAL A 25 -4.95 -2.65 0.96
C VAL A 25 -3.98 -3.81 1.14
N ILE A 26 -2.89 -3.82 0.38
CA ILE A 26 -1.88 -4.87 0.47
C ILE A 26 -0.55 -4.25 0.87
N LEU A 27 0.04 -4.75 1.96
CA LEU A 27 1.30 -4.28 2.47
C LEU A 27 2.44 -5.14 1.93
N THR A 28 3.48 -4.49 1.42
CA THR A 28 4.62 -5.17 0.83
C THR A 28 5.92 -4.61 1.37
N GLU A 29 6.99 -5.39 1.22
CA GLU A 29 8.34 -4.91 1.46
C GLU A 29 9.06 -4.85 0.12
N TYR A 30 9.67 -3.71 -0.19
CA TYR A 30 10.30 -3.48 -1.49
C TYR A 30 11.83 -3.44 -1.41
N ARG A 31 12.42 -3.87 -0.31
CA ARG A 31 13.87 -3.90 -0.14
C ARG A 31 14.52 -4.68 -1.29
N GLY A 32 15.51 -4.08 -1.92
CA GLY A 32 16.18 -4.70 -3.04
C GLY A 32 15.65 -4.29 -4.41
N LEU A 33 14.49 -3.64 -4.48
CA LEU A 33 13.99 -3.11 -5.74
C LEU A 33 14.63 -1.75 -6.03
N ASP A 34 15.11 -1.57 -7.24
CA ASP A 34 15.68 -0.28 -7.64
C ASP A 34 14.60 0.66 -8.21
N VAL A 35 15.02 1.86 -8.63
CA VAL A 35 14.08 2.87 -9.15
C VAL A 35 13.35 2.36 -10.38
N THR A 36 14.07 1.65 -11.26
CA THR A 36 13.47 1.08 -12.47
C THR A 36 12.42 0.04 -12.14
N ASP A 37 12.74 -0.86 -11.21
CA ASP A 37 11.79 -1.89 -10.75
C ASP A 37 10.54 -1.27 -10.16
N MET A 38 10.71 -0.23 -9.34
CA MET A 38 9.59 0.47 -8.72
C MET A 38 8.70 1.15 -9.76
N ALA A 39 9.31 1.73 -10.80
CA ALA A 39 8.54 2.36 -11.88
C ALA A 39 7.70 1.33 -12.65
N VAL A 40 8.28 0.16 -12.94
CA VAL A 40 7.57 -0.92 -13.62
C VAL A 40 6.40 -1.42 -12.76
N LEU A 41 6.63 -1.60 -11.46
CA LEU A 41 5.60 -2.06 -10.54
C LEU A 41 4.44 -1.06 -10.45
N ARG A 42 4.75 0.23 -10.33
CA ARG A 42 3.72 1.27 -10.30
C ARG A 42 2.88 1.29 -11.56
N ALA A 43 3.52 1.13 -12.72
CA ALA A 43 2.81 1.08 -14.00
C ALA A 43 1.89 -0.14 -14.07
N ALA A 44 2.36 -1.30 -13.63
CA ALA A 44 1.55 -2.51 -13.60
C ALA A 44 0.34 -2.36 -12.67
N MET A 45 0.55 -1.74 -11.50
CA MET A 45 -0.52 -1.49 -10.54
C MET A 45 -1.57 -0.54 -11.10
N LYS A 46 -1.13 0.52 -11.78
CA LYS A 46 -2.05 1.47 -12.39
C LYS A 46 -2.95 0.80 -13.44
N GLN A 47 -2.39 -0.08 -14.26
CA GLN A 47 -3.17 -0.83 -15.24
C GLN A 47 -4.17 -1.78 -14.59
N ALA A 48 -3.81 -2.32 -13.44
CA ALA A 48 -4.69 -3.21 -12.68
C ALA A 48 -5.76 -2.46 -11.86
N GLY A 49 -5.69 -1.15 -11.83
CA GLY A 49 -6.63 -0.34 -11.06
C GLY A 49 -6.21 -0.12 -9.62
N GLY A 50 -4.91 -0.03 -9.37
CA GLY A 50 -4.38 0.20 -8.05
C GLY A 50 -3.40 1.36 -7.98
N GLU A 51 -3.06 1.74 -6.78
CA GLU A 51 -1.99 2.69 -6.49
C GLU A 51 -0.94 1.99 -5.64
N TYR A 52 0.32 2.34 -5.83
CA TYR A 52 1.42 1.78 -5.06
C TYR A 52 2.26 2.93 -4.50
N LYS A 53 2.26 3.08 -3.19
CA LYS A 53 2.95 4.20 -2.52
C LYS A 53 3.81 3.73 -1.37
N VAL A 54 4.93 4.43 -1.19
CA VAL A 54 5.85 4.21 -0.07
C VAL A 54 5.51 5.19 1.05
N TYR A 55 5.35 4.69 2.26
CA TYR A 55 5.11 5.50 3.44
C TYR A 55 6.04 5.10 4.56
N LYS A 56 6.33 6.04 5.47
CA LYS A 56 7.07 5.71 6.69
C LYS A 56 6.19 4.87 7.60
N ASN A 57 6.74 3.78 8.12
CA ASN A 57 6.00 2.87 9.01
C ASN A 57 5.36 3.58 10.20
N THR A 58 6.06 4.54 10.79
CA THR A 58 5.55 5.28 11.95
C THR A 58 4.25 6.02 11.63
N LEU A 59 4.16 6.61 10.44
CA LEU A 59 2.96 7.34 10.03
C LEU A 59 1.81 6.39 9.72
N VAL A 60 2.11 5.23 9.12
CA VAL A 60 1.10 4.22 8.86
C VAL A 60 0.57 3.64 10.16
N ARG A 61 1.44 3.43 11.16
CA ARG A 61 1.02 2.97 12.49
C ARG A 61 0.03 3.92 13.14
N VAL A 62 0.29 5.21 13.07
CA VAL A 62 -0.63 6.22 13.63
C VAL A 62 -1.98 6.14 12.94
N ALA A 63 -1.99 6.10 11.61
CA ALA A 63 -3.22 6.03 10.84
C ALA A 63 -4.01 4.75 11.15
N ALA A 64 -3.32 3.61 11.16
CA ALA A 64 -3.94 2.31 11.40
C ALA A 64 -4.53 2.23 12.82
N LYS A 65 -3.82 2.75 13.80
CA LYS A 65 -4.28 2.74 15.19
C LYS A 65 -5.58 3.51 15.34
N GLU A 66 -5.68 4.67 14.71
CA GLU A 66 -6.90 5.47 14.76
C GLU A 66 -8.07 4.80 14.05
N LEU A 67 -7.80 3.92 13.08
CA LEU A 67 -8.82 3.15 12.37
C LEU A 67 -9.06 1.78 13.01
N ASN A 68 -8.39 1.49 14.12
CA ASN A 68 -8.47 0.20 14.82
C ASN A 68 -8.06 -0.99 13.95
N LEU A 69 -7.08 -0.77 13.08
CA LEU A 69 -6.52 -1.83 12.23
C LEU A 69 -5.28 -2.43 12.91
N GLU A 70 -5.26 -3.74 13.06
CA GLU A 70 -4.16 -4.45 13.72
C GLU A 70 -3.14 -4.94 12.69
N ILE A 71 -2.34 -4.00 12.16
CA ILE A 71 -1.35 -4.31 11.13
C ILE A 71 0.08 -3.99 11.57
N GLU A 72 0.30 -3.69 12.84
CA GLU A 72 1.62 -3.31 13.34
C GLU A 72 2.70 -4.33 13.04
N GLU A 73 2.39 -5.61 13.11
CA GLU A 73 3.34 -6.68 12.84
C GLU A 73 3.85 -6.65 11.39
N LEU A 74 3.07 -6.07 10.48
CA LEU A 74 3.42 -5.98 9.08
C LEU A 74 4.26 -4.73 8.77
N LEU A 75 4.38 -3.80 9.71
CA LEU A 75 5.06 -2.52 9.52
C LEU A 75 6.51 -2.58 9.97
N VAL A 76 7.26 -3.53 9.43
CA VAL A 76 8.67 -3.74 9.71
C VAL A 76 9.44 -3.69 8.40
N GLY A 77 10.57 -2.97 8.40
CA GLY A 77 11.37 -2.80 7.20
C GLY A 77 10.74 -1.83 6.21
N PRO A 78 11.36 -1.63 5.03
CA PRO A 78 10.85 -0.73 4.01
C PRO A 78 9.47 -1.19 3.53
N THR A 79 8.44 -0.38 3.76
CA THR A 79 7.07 -0.75 3.47
C THR A 79 6.47 0.12 2.37
N ALA A 80 5.86 -0.53 1.39
CA ALA A 80 5.06 0.13 0.38
C ALA A 80 3.67 -0.50 0.39
N ILE A 81 2.66 0.30 0.12
CA ILE A 81 1.27 -0.12 0.24
C ILE A 81 0.59 -0.02 -1.11
N ALA A 82 -0.10 -1.10 -1.50
CA ALA A 82 -0.92 -1.14 -2.69
C ALA A 82 -2.39 -0.97 -2.27
N PHE A 83 -3.08 -0.04 -2.91
CA PHE A 83 -4.49 0.23 -2.66
C PHE A 83 -5.30 -0.04 -3.92
N THR A 84 -6.54 -0.48 -3.77
CA THR A 84 -7.48 -0.47 -4.90
C THR A 84 -7.78 0.97 -5.26
N GLY A 85 -7.88 1.23 -6.55
CA GLY A 85 -8.12 2.57 -7.08
C GLY A 85 -8.94 2.49 -8.35
N THR A 86 -8.57 3.28 -9.35
CA THR A 86 -9.29 3.38 -10.62
C THR A 86 -8.36 3.00 -11.77
N ARG A 87 -8.88 2.21 -12.72
CA ARG A 87 -8.15 1.86 -13.94
C ARG A 87 -8.08 3.07 -14.88
N PRO A 88 -7.14 3.05 -15.86
CA PRO A 88 -7.05 4.15 -16.83
C PRO A 88 -8.33 4.41 -17.61
N ASP A 89 -9.18 3.39 -17.79
CA ASP A 89 -10.46 3.56 -18.48
C ASP A 89 -11.59 4.10 -17.59
N GLY A 90 -11.28 4.41 -16.32
CA GLY A 90 -12.24 4.95 -15.37
C GLY A 90 -12.98 3.91 -14.55
N SER A 91 -12.83 2.62 -14.85
CA SER A 91 -13.49 1.58 -14.06
C SER A 91 -12.77 1.38 -12.72
N SER A 92 -13.49 0.87 -11.74
CA SER A 92 -12.92 0.60 -10.42
C SER A 92 -11.99 -0.61 -10.46
N GLY A 93 -10.84 -0.49 -9.81
CA GLY A 93 -9.96 -1.62 -9.58
C GLY A 93 -10.57 -2.56 -8.57
N ASP A 94 -10.09 -3.80 -8.54
CA ASP A 94 -10.58 -4.79 -7.58
C ASP A 94 -9.41 -5.49 -6.89
N PRO A 95 -9.68 -6.10 -5.70
CA PRO A 95 -8.61 -6.74 -4.92
C PRO A 95 -7.88 -7.85 -5.67
N VAL A 96 -8.60 -8.62 -6.47
CA VAL A 96 -8.02 -9.74 -7.21
C VAL A 96 -7.03 -9.25 -8.26
N SER A 97 -7.39 -8.18 -8.98
CA SER A 97 -6.52 -7.63 -10.03
C SER A 97 -5.23 -7.08 -9.45
N ILE A 98 -5.28 -6.34 -8.34
CA ILE A 98 -4.06 -5.80 -7.75
C ILE A 98 -3.21 -6.90 -7.12
N ALA A 99 -3.83 -7.90 -6.52
CA ALA A 99 -3.10 -9.04 -5.96
C ALA A 99 -2.38 -9.82 -7.06
N LYS A 100 -3.03 -10.03 -8.19
CA LYS A 100 -2.41 -10.69 -9.35
C LYS A 100 -1.23 -9.88 -9.89
N ALA A 101 -1.39 -8.57 -10.00
CA ALA A 101 -0.30 -7.70 -10.49
C ALA A 101 0.92 -7.81 -9.58
N LEU A 102 0.72 -7.77 -8.26
CA LEU A 102 1.80 -7.92 -7.30
C LEU A 102 2.44 -9.31 -7.37
N THR A 103 1.63 -10.36 -7.43
CA THR A 103 2.12 -11.73 -7.49
C THR A 103 2.91 -11.98 -8.77
N ASN A 104 2.42 -11.51 -9.91
CA ASN A 104 3.11 -11.65 -11.18
C ASN A 104 4.43 -10.90 -11.19
N PHE A 105 4.45 -9.71 -10.63
CA PHE A 105 5.69 -8.94 -10.50
C PHE A 105 6.69 -9.67 -9.61
N ALA A 106 6.23 -10.22 -8.49
CA ALA A 106 7.09 -10.91 -7.53
C ALA A 106 7.72 -12.17 -8.11
N LYS A 107 7.10 -12.81 -9.10
CA LYS A 107 7.68 -13.99 -9.77
C LYS A 107 8.99 -13.65 -10.46
N ASP A 108 9.10 -12.44 -11.00
CA ASP A 108 10.30 -11.99 -11.70
C ASP A 108 11.21 -11.14 -10.82
N HIS A 109 10.73 -10.74 -9.64
CA HIS A 109 11.44 -9.87 -8.71
C HIS A 109 11.28 -10.42 -7.30
N GLU A 110 12.14 -11.35 -6.93
CA GLU A 110 12.10 -12.03 -5.62
C GLU A 110 12.23 -11.08 -4.43
N ASP A 111 12.77 -9.89 -4.65
CA ASP A 111 12.94 -8.90 -3.59
C ASP A 111 11.62 -8.26 -3.16
N LEU A 112 10.54 -8.42 -3.93
CA LEU A 112 9.23 -7.94 -3.51
C LEU A 112 8.57 -8.99 -2.64
N ILE A 113 8.30 -8.63 -1.40
CA ILE A 113 7.68 -9.53 -0.42
C ILE A 113 6.30 -9.00 -0.07
N ILE A 114 5.27 -9.82 -0.24
CA ILE A 114 3.91 -9.48 0.16
C ILE A 114 3.73 -9.89 1.62
N LYS A 115 3.55 -8.90 2.50
CA LYS A 115 3.48 -9.14 3.94
C LYS A 115 2.08 -9.51 4.42
N GLY A 116 1.05 -8.98 3.79
CA GLY A 116 -0.32 -9.20 4.18
C GLY A 116 -1.21 -8.11 3.65
N GLY A 117 -2.48 -8.15 4.00
CA GLY A 117 -3.41 -7.16 3.51
C GLY A 117 -4.65 -7.02 4.36
N VAL A 118 -5.45 -6.00 4.02
CA VAL A 118 -6.72 -5.70 4.68
C VAL A 118 -7.77 -5.62 3.58
N LEU A 119 -8.85 -6.39 3.72
CA LEU A 119 -9.96 -6.40 2.77
C LEU A 119 -11.21 -5.92 3.51
N GLU A 120 -11.74 -4.79 3.07
CA GLU A 120 -12.93 -4.18 3.69
C GLU A 120 -12.83 -4.06 5.21
N GLY A 121 -11.63 -3.70 5.69
CA GLY A 121 -11.38 -3.53 7.11
C GLY A 121 -11.00 -4.77 7.89
N ALA A 122 -10.96 -5.93 7.24
CA ALA A 122 -10.56 -7.19 7.88
C ALA A 122 -9.15 -7.58 7.43
N LEU A 123 -8.31 -7.92 8.40
CA LEU A 123 -6.93 -8.37 8.12
C LEU A 123 -6.97 -9.72 7.39
N LEU A 124 -6.20 -9.79 6.32
CA LEU A 124 -6.06 -11.02 5.54
C LEU A 124 -4.86 -11.86 6.00
#